data_dd16f1668be807f0346338451527f329
#
_entry.id   dd16f1668be807f0346338451527f329
#
_cell.length_a   1.000
_cell.length_b   1.000
_cell.length_c   1.000
_cell.angle_alpha   90.00
_cell.angle_beta   90.00
_cell.angle_gamma   90.00
#
_symmetry.space_group_name_H-M   'P 1'
#
loop_
_entity.id
_entity.type
_entity.pdbx_description
1 polymer ?
#
loop_
_entity_poly.entity_id
_entity_poly.type
_entity_poly.pdbx_seq_one_letter_code
_entity_poly.pdbx_strand_id
1 'polypeptide(L)'
;MSREGGDSVQNSERDSLEEIINRYSEVLAKMVEKMYGESGRKIIEYLIKSGGAPEETLGKEAGVKSNEARKILQKLGNDALVYCRGRKVGDKVLHYWFINWNQLDFVFRNRLLKTKKRLEILLKHLESSIIYECRVCGKTYDIDKALDYDFKCPLDGGELVEIKREAYIEFVKKWISRIDGYLSSISRPRI
;
A
#
# COMPACT_ATOMS: atom_id res chain seq x y z
N MET A 1 4.94 -25.54 -44.00
CA MET A 1 4.19 -24.28 -43.81
C MET A 1 3.63 -24.26 -42.41
N SER A 2 4.13 -23.47 -41.70
CA SER A 2 3.90 -22.30 -40.82
C SER A 2 3.91 -22.65 -39.34
N ARG A 3 5.03 -22.40 -38.70
CA ARG A 3 5.19 -22.29 -37.20
C ARG A 3 5.68 -20.88 -36.82
N GLU A 4 5.08 -19.84 -37.36
CA GLU A 4 5.54 -18.45 -37.10
C GLU A 4 4.61 -17.61 -36.22
N GLY A 5 3.53 -18.17 -35.66
CA GLY A 5 2.56 -17.42 -34.88
C GLY A 5 2.78 -17.42 -33.36
N GLY A 6 3.71 -18.22 -32.81
CA GLY A 6 3.91 -18.38 -31.36
C GLY A 6 4.87 -17.38 -30.73
N ASP A 7 5.88 -16.96 -31.46
CA ASP A 7 6.98 -16.17 -30.89
C ASP A 7 6.64 -14.67 -30.71
N SER A 8 5.78 -14.13 -31.56
CA SER A 8 5.39 -12.70 -31.47
C SER A 8 4.46 -12.40 -30.28
N VAL A 9 3.58 -13.31 -29.91
CA VAL A 9 2.67 -13.14 -28.76
C VAL A 9 3.44 -13.27 -27.44
N GLN A 10 4.36 -14.23 -27.35
CA GLN A 10 5.20 -14.40 -26.16
C GLN A 10 6.16 -13.23 -25.92
N ASN A 11 6.67 -12.59 -26.97
CA ASN A 11 7.53 -11.40 -26.85
C ASN A 11 6.73 -10.19 -26.34
N SER A 12 5.54 -9.95 -26.88
CA SER A 12 4.66 -8.86 -26.43
C SER A 12 4.22 -9.00 -24.96
N GLU A 13 3.98 -10.22 -24.49
CA GLU A 13 3.63 -10.47 -23.09
C GLU A 13 4.85 -10.27 -22.14
N ARG A 14 6.05 -10.63 -22.56
CA ARG A 14 7.29 -10.40 -21.81
C ARG A 14 7.60 -8.90 -21.67
N ASP A 15 7.52 -8.15 -22.76
CA ASP A 15 7.75 -6.70 -22.77
C ASP A 15 6.76 -5.98 -21.83
N SER A 16 5.49 -6.41 -21.82
CA SER A 16 4.48 -5.86 -20.91
C SER A 16 4.76 -6.19 -19.44
N LEU A 17 5.29 -7.38 -19.13
CA LEU A 17 5.62 -7.80 -17.77
C LEU A 17 6.86 -7.05 -17.24
N GLU A 18 7.90 -6.87 -18.07
CA GLU A 18 9.09 -6.09 -17.70
C GLU A 18 8.75 -4.63 -17.40
N GLU A 19 7.87 -4.02 -18.17
CA GLU A 19 7.38 -2.67 -17.89
C GLU A 19 6.63 -2.60 -16.55
N ILE A 20 5.80 -3.59 -16.22
CA ILE A 20 5.08 -3.68 -14.95
C ILE A 20 6.07 -3.83 -13.80
N ILE A 21 7.04 -4.73 -13.93
CA ILE A 21 8.09 -4.94 -12.93
C ILE A 21 8.86 -3.64 -12.68
N ASN A 22 9.34 -2.99 -13.73
CA ASN A 22 10.10 -1.74 -13.63
C ASN A 22 9.28 -0.61 -12.99
N ARG A 23 7.99 -0.52 -13.30
CA ARG A 23 7.08 0.48 -12.75
C ARG A 23 6.81 0.29 -11.26
N TYR A 24 6.58 -0.95 -10.84
CA TYR A 24 6.04 -1.22 -9.51
C TYR A 24 7.05 -1.73 -8.48
N SER A 25 8.24 -2.18 -8.89
CA SER A 25 9.21 -2.77 -7.96
C SER A 25 9.55 -1.86 -6.78
N GLU A 26 9.95 -0.63 -7.06
CA GLU A 26 10.34 0.32 -6.01
C GLU A 26 9.13 0.80 -5.18
N VAL A 27 7.99 1.03 -5.83
CA VAL A 27 6.75 1.44 -5.14
C VAL A 27 6.26 0.33 -4.23
N LEU A 28 6.31 -0.93 -4.69
CA LEU A 28 5.92 -2.11 -3.92
C LEU A 28 6.85 -2.29 -2.72
N ALA A 29 8.17 -2.20 -2.91
CA ALA A 29 9.16 -2.32 -1.84
C ALA A 29 8.96 -1.26 -0.76
N LYS A 30 8.82 0.02 -1.14
CA LYS A 30 8.55 1.12 -0.20
C LYS A 30 7.22 0.98 0.53
N MET A 31 6.17 0.54 -0.17
CA MET A 31 4.87 0.32 0.45
C MET A 31 4.93 -0.80 1.49
N VAL A 32 5.56 -1.92 1.15
CA VAL A 32 5.70 -3.05 2.06
C VAL A 32 6.60 -2.71 3.24
N GLU A 33 7.66 -1.92 3.04
CA GLU A 33 8.49 -1.38 4.13
C GLU A 33 7.67 -0.54 5.11
N LYS A 34 6.80 0.34 4.63
CA LYS A 34 5.88 1.13 5.47
C LYS A 34 4.88 0.27 6.25
N MET A 35 4.48 -0.88 5.72
CA MET A 35 3.49 -1.77 6.34
C MET A 35 4.10 -2.78 7.31
N TYR A 36 5.29 -3.29 7.00
CA TYR A 36 5.90 -4.44 7.67
C TYR A 36 7.36 -4.23 8.06
N GLY A 37 7.87 -3.00 7.94
CA GLY A 37 9.24 -2.64 8.25
C GLY A 37 10.27 -3.21 7.27
N GLU A 38 11.52 -3.13 7.65
CA GLU A 38 12.67 -3.57 6.84
C GLU A 38 12.60 -5.06 6.44
N SER A 39 12.09 -5.91 7.33
CA SER A 39 11.90 -7.35 7.03
C SER A 39 10.95 -7.56 5.85
N GLY A 40 9.87 -6.79 5.79
CA GLY A 40 8.94 -6.83 4.65
C GLY A 40 9.60 -6.40 3.35
N ARG A 41 10.38 -5.32 3.39
CA ARG A 41 11.15 -4.84 2.23
C ARG A 41 12.11 -5.90 1.71
N LYS A 42 12.92 -6.49 2.57
CA LYS A 42 13.87 -7.56 2.21
C LYS A 42 13.19 -8.75 1.53
N ILE A 43 12.04 -9.17 2.03
CA ILE A 43 11.25 -10.26 1.43
C ILE A 43 10.80 -9.91 0.01
N ILE A 44 10.25 -8.70 -0.20
CA ILE A 44 9.79 -8.28 -1.52
C ILE A 44 10.94 -8.10 -2.49
N GLU A 45 12.04 -7.45 -2.10
CA GLU A 45 13.22 -7.28 -2.94
C GLU A 45 13.81 -8.64 -3.36
N TYR A 46 13.83 -9.60 -2.44
CA TYR A 46 14.28 -10.95 -2.77
C TYR A 46 13.33 -11.63 -3.78
N LEU A 47 12.01 -11.53 -3.59
CA LEU A 47 11.02 -12.09 -4.52
C LEU A 47 11.07 -11.42 -5.91
N ILE A 48 11.32 -10.11 -5.97
CA ILE A 48 11.52 -9.38 -7.24
C ILE A 48 12.74 -9.95 -7.97
N LYS A 49 13.86 -10.10 -7.27
CA LYS A 49 15.13 -10.56 -7.83
C LYS A 49 15.09 -12.03 -8.27
N SER A 50 14.47 -12.90 -7.47
CA SER A 50 14.43 -14.35 -7.70
C SER A 50 13.31 -14.81 -8.64
N GLY A 51 12.30 -13.93 -8.89
CA GLY A 51 11.09 -14.28 -9.66
C GLY A 51 10.15 -15.23 -8.91
N GLY A 52 10.48 -15.61 -7.67
CA GLY A 52 9.73 -16.51 -6.81
C GLY A 52 10.65 -17.39 -5.96
N ALA A 53 10.17 -17.83 -4.79
CA ALA A 53 11.01 -18.62 -3.86
C ALA A 53 10.17 -19.58 -3.00
N PRO A 54 10.76 -20.73 -2.60
CA PRO A 54 10.11 -21.63 -1.67
C PRO A 54 10.04 -21.01 -0.27
N GLU A 55 8.92 -21.19 0.42
CA GLU A 55 8.68 -20.65 1.77
C GLU A 55 9.75 -21.02 2.77
N GLU A 56 10.28 -22.26 2.66
CA GLU A 56 11.25 -22.81 3.60
C GLU A 56 12.61 -22.08 3.57
N THR A 57 13.04 -21.63 2.41
CA THR A 57 14.34 -20.97 2.22
C THR A 57 14.25 -19.46 2.13
N LEU A 58 13.08 -18.92 1.76
CA LEU A 58 12.88 -17.49 1.49
C LEU A 58 13.32 -16.60 2.67
N GLY A 59 12.93 -16.95 3.90
CA GLY A 59 13.33 -16.18 5.07
C GLY A 59 14.85 -16.10 5.22
N LYS A 60 15.54 -17.23 5.11
CA LYS A 60 17.00 -17.31 5.21
C LYS A 60 17.68 -16.49 4.10
N GLU A 61 17.23 -16.67 2.85
CA GLU A 61 17.81 -15.99 1.68
C GLU A 61 17.56 -14.47 1.70
N ALA A 62 16.40 -14.04 2.22
CA ALA A 62 16.07 -12.61 2.42
C ALA A 62 16.71 -12.02 3.70
N GLY A 63 17.41 -12.82 4.52
CA GLY A 63 17.99 -12.35 5.79
C GLY A 63 16.94 -12.03 6.85
N VAL A 64 15.81 -12.74 6.88
CA VAL A 64 14.69 -12.57 7.82
C VAL A 64 14.43 -13.89 8.55
N LYS A 65 14.06 -13.81 9.83
CA LYS A 65 13.71 -15.02 10.61
C LYS A 65 12.54 -15.76 9.96
N SER A 66 12.63 -17.09 9.80
CA SER A 66 11.63 -17.90 9.06
C SER A 66 10.21 -17.71 9.57
N ASN A 67 9.98 -17.64 10.89
CA ASN A 67 8.66 -17.42 11.46
C ASN A 67 8.10 -16.02 11.16
N GLU A 68 8.96 -15.01 11.10
CA GLU A 68 8.60 -13.65 10.74
C GLU A 68 8.30 -13.55 9.25
N ALA A 69 9.15 -14.12 8.40
CA ALA A 69 8.95 -14.18 6.97
C ALA A 69 7.61 -14.83 6.61
N ARG A 70 7.26 -15.97 7.24
CA ARG A 70 5.97 -16.64 7.04
C ARG A 70 4.78 -15.76 7.40
N LYS A 71 4.83 -15.07 8.55
CA LYS A 71 3.77 -14.14 8.97
C LYS A 71 3.59 -12.97 7.99
N ILE A 72 4.69 -12.42 7.49
CA ILE A 72 4.68 -11.33 6.51
C ILE A 72 4.10 -11.84 5.19
N LEU A 73 4.57 -12.98 4.69
CA LEU A 73 4.07 -13.58 3.44
C LEU A 73 2.57 -13.86 3.47
N GLN A 74 2.05 -14.40 4.58
CA GLN A 74 0.61 -14.62 4.75
C GLN A 74 -0.18 -13.30 4.69
N LYS A 75 0.31 -12.24 5.36
CA LYS A 75 -0.32 -10.92 5.31
C LYS A 75 -0.27 -10.31 3.91
N LEU A 76 0.87 -10.41 3.23
CA LEU A 76 1.02 -9.96 1.85
C LEU A 76 0.11 -10.74 0.88
N GLY A 77 -0.10 -12.04 1.13
CA GLY A 77 -1.06 -12.87 0.41
C GLY A 77 -2.51 -12.41 0.62
N ASN A 78 -2.90 -12.09 1.86
CA ASN A 78 -4.23 -11.54 2.16
C ASN A 78 -4.45 -10.18 1.50
N ASP A 79 -3.38 -9.41 1.31
CA ASP A 79 -3.41 -8.13 0.59
C ASP A 79 -3.34 -8.28 -0.95
N ALA A 80 -3.31 -9.52 -1.46
CA ALA A 80 -3.16 -9.87 -2.86
C ALA A 80 -1.87 -9.33 -3.55
N LEU A 81 -0.84 -9.01 -2.77
CA LEU A 81 0.46 -8.55 -3.26
C LEU A 81 1.37 -9.69 -3.67
N VAL A 82 1.23 -10.83 -3.02
CA VAL A 82 1.91 -12.08 -3.36
C VAL A 82 0.90 -13.22 -3.41
N TYR A 83 1.26 -14.31 -4.07
CA TYR A 83 0.46 -15.54 -4.07
C TYR A 83 1.35 -16.76 -3.87
N CYS A 84 0.76 -17.83 -3.33
CA CYS A 84 1.43 -19.08 -3.08
C CYS A 84 0.96 -20.16 -4.06
N ARG A 85 1.90 -20.96 -4.58
CA ARG A 85 1.61 -22.19 -5.35
C ARG A 85 2.31 -23.37 -4.73
N GLY A 86 1.56 -24.46 -4.51
CA GLY A 86 2.13 -25.74 -4.15
C GLY A 86 2.76 -26.42 -5.38
N ARG A 87 4.01 -26.89 -5.24
CA ARG A 87 4.68 -27.71 -6.25
C ARG A 87 5.09 -29.03 -5.62
N LYS A 88 4.67 -30.14 -6.22
CA LYS A 88 5.08 -31.48 -5.78
C LYS A 88 6.53 -31.74 -6.20
N VAL A 89 7.39 -32.07 -5.21
CA VAL A 89 8.80 -32.42 -5.42
C VAL A 89 9.03 -33.73 -4.67
N GLY A 90 9.09 -34.85 -5.40
CA GLY A 90 9.05 -36.17 -4.82
C GLY A 90 7.72 -36.42 -4.07
N ASP A 91 7.81 -36.85 -2.80
CA ASP A 91 6.64 -37.08 -1.95
C ASP A 91 6.19 -35.86 -1.13
N LYS A 92 6.88 -34.72 -1.28
CA LYS A 92 6.58 -33.50 -0.53
C LYS A 92 5.94 -32.44 -1.44
N VAL A 93 5.06 -31.63 -0.86
CA VAL A 93 4.53 -30.41 -1.49
C VAL A 93 5.29 -29.23 -0.93
N LEU A 94 6.06 -28.54 -1.78
CA LEU A 94 6.74 -27.31 -1.45
C LEU A 94 5.85 -26.11 -1.86
N HIS A 95 5.78 -25.13 -0.97
CA HIS A 95 5.02 -23.90 -1.21
C HIS A 95 5.96 -22.80 -1.75
N TYR A 96 5.66 -22.32 -2.95
CA TYR A 96 6.42 -21.26 -3.61
C TYR A 96 5.62 -19.96 -3.59
N TRP A 97 6.26 -18.88 -3.20
CA TRP A 97 5.69 -17.54 -3.17
C TRP A 97 6.18 -16.72 -4.37
N PHE A 98 5.25 -15.98 -4.97
CA PHE A 98 5.47 -15.14 -6.14
C PHE A 98 4.82 -13.78 -5.93
N ILE A 99 5.35 -12.73 -6.57
CA ILE A 99 4.67 -11.42 -6.63
C ILE A 99 3.51 -11.51 -7.60
N ASN A 100 2.39 -10.94 -7.23
CA ASN A 100 1.16 -10.96 -8.02
C ASN A 100 1.11 -9.78 -9.00
N TRP A 101 2.08 -9.73 -9.91
CA TRP A 101 2.27 -8.63 -10.84
C TRP A 101 0.98 -8.22 -11.56
N ASN A 102 0.21 -9.18 -12.04
CA ASN A 102 -1.03 -8.95 -12.80
C ASN A 102 -2.15 -8.28 -11.98
N GLN A 103 -2.07 -8.33 -10.65
CA GLN A 103 -3.07 -7.76 -9.75
C GLN A 103 -2.62 -6.42 -9.12
N LEU A 104 -1.38 -6.01 -9.31
CA LEU A 104 -0.85 -4.82 -8.64
C LEU A 104 -1.59 -3.54 -9.03
N ASP A 105 -1.91 -3.35 -10.30
CA ASP A 105 -2.72 -2.20 -10.75
C ASP A 105 -4.05 -2.13 -10.01
N PHE A 106 -4.75 -3.25 -9.90
CA PHE A 106 -6.01 -3.35 -9.20
C PHE A 106 -5.87 -3.08 -7.69
N VAL A 107 -4.85 -3.68 -7.07
CA VAL A 107 -4.57 -3.50 -5.62
C VAL A 107 -4.24 -2.04 -5.31
N PHE A 108 -3.34 -1.41 -6.08
CA PHE A 108 -2.97 -0.01 -5.90
C PHE A 108 -4.15 0.92 -6.14
N ARG A 109 -4.92 0.71 -7.22
CA ARG A 109 -6.12 1.47 -7.52
C ARG A 109 -7.12 1.42 -6.37
N ASN A 110 -7.42 0.24 -5.85
CA ASN A 110 -8.37 0.08 -4.74
C ASN A 110 -7.88 0.76 -3.45
N ARG A 111 -6.58 0.69 -3.16
CA ARG A 111 -5.99 1.39 -2.01
C ARG A 111 -6.10 2.91 -2.17
N LEU A 112 -5.82 3.44 -3.35
CA LEU A 112 -5.96 4.87 -3.65
C LEU A 112 -7.40 5.33 -3.55
N LEU A 113 -8.37 4.57 -4.08
CA LEU A 113 -9.80 4.89 -3.97
C LEU A 113 -10.27 4.91 -2.50
N LYS A 114 -9.83 3.93 -1.69
CA LYS A 114 -10.14 3.92 -0.25
C LYS A 114 -9.51 5.12 0.47
N THR A 115 -8.28 5.49 0.12
CA THR A 115 -7.59 6.64 0.68
C THR A 115 -8.30 7.93 0.29
N LYS A 116 -8.65 8.09 -0.99
CA LYS A 116 -9.43 9.24 -1.47
C LYS A 116 -10.73 9.41 -0.69
N LYS A 117 -11.52 8.33 -0.55
CA LYS A 117 -12.77 8.37 0.21
C LYS A 117 -12.55 8.84 1.66
N ARG A 118 -11.49 8.40 2.32
CA ARG A 118 -11.15 8.86 3.69
C ARG A 118 -10.78 10.34 3.72
N LEU A 119 -10.01 10.81 2.72
CA LEU A 119 -9.67 12.22 2.59
C LEU A 119 -10.88 13.10 2.29
N GLU A 120 -11.83 12.64 1.48
CA GLU A 120 -13.08 13.34 1.21
C GLU A 120 -13.97 13.48 2.48
N ILE A 121 -14.03 12.42 3.29
CA ILE A 121 -14.73 12.47 4.59
C ILE A 121 -14.04 13.46 5.52
N LEU A 122 -12.70 13.42 5.60
CA LEU A 122 -11.92 14.36 6.40
C LEU A 122 -12.12 15.79 5.91
N LEU A 123 -12.09 16.03 4.61
CA LEU A 123 -12.32 17.35 4.01
C LEU A 123 -13.69 17.90 4.41
N LYS A 124 -14.75 17.09 4.26
CA LYS A 124 -16.10 17.48 4.67
C LYS A 124 -16.16 17.85 6.15
N HIS A 125 -15.48 17.08 7.01
CA HIS A 125 -15.42 17.39 8.44
C HIS A 125 -14.68 18.70 8.71
N LEU A 126 -13.52 18.93 8.06
CA LEU A 126 -12.76 20.18 8.19
C LEU A 126 -13.54 21.40 7.68
N GLU A 127 -14.37 21.25 6.64
CA GLU A 127 -15.19 22.34 6.08
C GLU A 127 -16.43 22.64 6.94
N SER A 128 -16.98 21.65 7.65
CA SER A 128 -18.23 21.78 8.41
C SER A 128 -18.05 22.06 9.90
N SER A 129 -16.85 21.83 10.47
CA SER A 129 -16.62 21.89 11.92
C SER A 129 -15.44 22.77 12.26
N ILE A 130 -15.53 23.48 13.40
CA ILE A 130 -14.40 24.15 14.03
C ILE A 130 -13.69 23.10 14.88
N ILE A 131 -12.38 22.98 14.71
CA ILE A 131 -11.56 21.97 15.37
C ILE A 131 -10.56 22.67 16.30
N TYR A 132 -10.43 22.16 17.51
CA TYR A 132 -9.47 22.58 18.52
C TYR A 132 -8.40 21.52 18.71
N GLU A 133 -7.16 21.94 18.93
CA GLU A 133 -6.03 21.07 19.23
C GLU A 133 -5.43 21.43 20.60
N CYS A 134 -5.10 20.40 21.39
CA CYS A 134 -4.39 20.59 22.63
C CYS A 134 -2.93 20.94 22.36
N ARG A 135 -2.44 22.03 22.91
CA ARG A 135 -1.04 22.49 22.76
C ARG A 135 -0.02 21.54 23.39
N VAL A 136 -0.44 20.66 24.31
CA VAL A 136 0.46 19.75 25.03
C VAL A 136 0.53 18.39 24.36
N CYS A 137 -0.63 17.71 24.13
CA CYS A 137 -0.64 16.34 23.58
C CYS A 137 -1.01 16.25 22.10
N GLY A 138 -1.36 17.36 21.42
CA GLY A 138 -1.74 17.38 20.01
C GLY A 138 -3.07 16.70 19.69
N LYS A 139 -3.87 16.34 20.70
CA LYS A 139 -5.16 15.70 20.48
C LYS A 139 -6.21 16.72 20.06
N THR A 140 -7.04 16.32 19.08
CA THR A 140 -8.05 17.23 18.50
C THR A 140 -9.44 16.96 19.05
N TYR A 141 -10.25 18.01 19.13
CA TYR A 141 -11.63 18.03 19.61
C TYR A 141 -12.50 18.89 18.70
N ASP A 142 -13.77 18.50 18.50
CA ASP A 142 -14.76 19.36 17.87
C ASP A 142 -15.19 20.49 18.83
N ILE A 143 -15.89 21.50 18.30
CA ILE A 143 -16.34 22.69 19.07
C ILE A 143 -17.19 22.27 20.28
N ASP A 144 -18.10 21.29 20.11
CA ASP A 144 -19.01 20.86 21.16
C ASP A 144 -18.24 20.29 22.34
N LYS A 145 -17.26 19.41 22.09
CA LYS A 145 -16.39 18.86 23.13
C LYS A 145 -15.44 19.89 23.73
N ALA A 146 -14.94 20.82 22.90
CA ALA A 146 -14.10 21.91 23.43
C ALA A 146 -14.87 22.78 24.42
N LEU A 147 -16.15 23.06 24.14
CA LEU A 147 -17.06 23.75 25.03
C LEU A 147 -17.35 22.94 26.31
N ASP A 148 -17.65 21.64 26.18
CA ASP A 148 -17.90 20.75 27.33
C ASP A 148 -16.71 20.70 28.30
N TYR A 149 -15.49 20.85 27.79
CA TYR A 149 -14.25 20.83 28.57
C TYR A 149 -13.71 22.23 28.93
N ASP A 150 -14.50 23.28 28.73
CA ASP A 150 -14.10 24.67 29.00
C ASP A 150 -12.74 25.03 28.35
N PHE A 151 -12.55 24.58 27.10
CA PHE A 151 -11.33 24.71 26.29
C PHE A 151 -10.06 24.19 26.95
N LYS A 152 -10.18 23.19 27.83
CA LYS A 152 -9.07 22.48 28.47
C LYS A 152 -9.07 21.02 28.09
N CYS A 153 -7.89 20.49 27.79
CA CYS A 153 -7.75 19.07 27.45
C CYS A 153 -8.09 18.17 28.65
N PRO A 154 -9.03 17.23 28.54
CA PRO A 154 -9.41 16.35 29.65
C PRO A 154 -8.30 15.32 30.01
N LEU A 155 -7.26 15.18 29.18
CA LEU A 155 -6.17 14.22 29.42
C LEU A 155 -5.01 14.83 30.21
N ASP A 156 -4.67 16.10 29.93
CA ASP A 156 -3.45 16.74 30.45
C ASP A 156 -3.66 18.17 30.94
N GLY A 157 -4.89 18.69 30.84
CA GLY A 157 -5.24 20.06 31.25
C GLY A 157 -4.70 21.17 30.34
N GLY A 158 -4.06 20.80 29.21
CA GLY A 158 -3.53 21.74 28.24
C GLY A 158 -4.62 22.57 27.57
N GLU A 159 -4.30 23.81 27.16
CA GLU A 159 -5.20 24.71 26.46
C GLU A 159 -5.59 24.12 25.08
N LEU A 160 -6.88 24.15 24.74
CA LEU A 160 -7.41 23.81 23.44
C LEU A 160 -7.48 25.07 22.56
N VAL A 161 -6.73 25.08 21.48
CA VAL A 161 -6.61 26.22 20.57
C VAL A 161 -7.20 25.87 19.21
N GLU A 162 -7.95 26.80 18.63
CA GLU A 162 -8.52 26.62 17.29
C GLU A 162 -7.40 26.41 16.25
N ILE A 163 -7.55 25.37 15.43
CA ILE A 163 -6.64 25.09 14.32
C ILE A 163 -6.98 25.99 13.15
N LYS A 164 -5.96 26.61 12.55
CA LYS A 164 -6.08 27.26 11.24
C LYS A 164 -6.30 26.20 10.15
N ARG A 165 -7.56 25.82 9.96
CA ARG A 165 -7.98 24.70 9.10
C ARG A 165 -7.75 24.91 7.61
N GLU A 166 -7.57 26.18 7.16
CA GLU A 166 -7.38 26.52 5.74
C GLU A 166 -6.19 25.77 5.13
N ALA A 167 -5.05 25.76 5.83
CA ALA A 167 -3.86 25.03 5.39
C ALA A 167 -4.09 23.52 5.30
N TYR A 168 -4.85 22.94 6.23
CA TYR A 168 -5.22 21.52 6.21
C TYR A 168 -6.19 21.20 5.07
N ILE A 169 -7.17 22.05 4.82
CA ILE A 169 -8.12 21.94 3.71
C ILE A 169 -7.36 21.94 2.38
N GLU A 170 -6.47 22.91 2.18
CA GLU A 170 -5.65 22.97 0.96
C GLU A 170 -4.75 21.73 0.79
N PHE A 171 -4.12 21.29 1.88
CA PHE A 171 -3.32 20.08 1.87
C PHE A 171 -4.15 18.85 1.46
N VAL A 172 -5.32 18.65 2.06
CA VAL A 172 -6.21 17.52 1.74
C VAL A 172 -6.71 17.60 0.30
N LYS A 173 -7.15 18.78 -0.17
CA LYS A 173 -7.57 19.02 -1.57
C LYS A 173 -6.44 18.67 -2.57
N LYS A 174 -5.21 19.08 -2.26
CA LYS A 174 -4.03 18.76 -3.07
C LYS A 174 -3.80 17.26 -3.19
N TRP A 175 -3.95 16.50 -2.10
CA TRP A 175 -3.79 15.05 -2.13
C TRP A 175 -4.91 14.35 -2.90
N ILE A 176 -6.16 14.79 -2.74
CA ILE A 176 -7.30 14.27 -3.52
C ILE A 176 -7.04 14.47 -5.02
N SER A 177 -6.65 15.68 -5.43
CA SER A 177 -6.32 15.99 -6.83
C SER A 177 -5.17 15.13 -7.39
N ARG A 178 -4.12 14.90 -6.60
CA ARG A 178 -3.01 14.01 -6.98
C ARG A 178 -3.48 12.56 -7.19
N ILE A 179 -4.33 12.06 -6.30
CA ILE A 179 -4.91 10.70 -6.42
C ILE A 179 -5.75 10.61 -7.68
N ASP A 180 -6.58 11.62 -7.99
CA ASP A 180 -7.42 11.64 -9.20
C ASP A 180 -6.58 11.66 -10.48
N GLY A 181 -5.50 12.46 -10.49
CA GLY A 181 -4.56 12.48 -11.61
C GLY A 181 -3.91 11.11 -11.84
N TYR A 182 -3.50 10.43 -10.77
CA TYR A 182 -2.93 9.09 -10.88
C TYR A 182 -3.95 8.04 -11.32
N LEU A 183 -5.16 8.06 -10.76
CA LEU A 183 -6.24 7.15 -11.15
C LEU A 183 -6.63 7.31 -12.63
N SER A 184 -6.63 8.53 -13.14
CA SER A 184 -6.91 8.83 -14.56
C SER A 184 -5.80 8.33 -15.48
N SER A 185 -4.53 8.35 -15.04
CA SER A 185 -3.40 7.84 -15.80
C SER A 185 -3.38 6.31 -15.93
N ILE A 186 -3.88 5.58 -14.91
CA ILE A 186 -4.01 4.12 -14.93
C ILE A 186 -5.24 3.68 -15.73
N SER A 187 -6.31 4.50 -15.75
CA SER A 187 -7.60 4.12 -16.36
C SER A 187 -7.62 4.22 -17.89
N ARG A 188 -6.55 4.65 -18.54
CA ARG A 188 -6.47 4.60 -19.99
C ARG A 188 -6.20 3.16 -20.42
N PRO A 189 -7.16 2.47 -21.09
CA PRO A 189 -6.87 1.20 -21.72
C PRO A 189 -5.70 1.43 -22.69
N ARG A 190 -4.67 0.60 -22.62
CA ARG A 190 -3.66 0.56 -23.66
C ARG A 190 -4.36 -0.01 -24.90
N ILE A 191 -4.62 0.86 -25.87
CA ILE A 191 -5.04 0.48 -27.24
C ILE A 191 -3.82 -0.08 -27.94
#